data_941c5624b94f1ba6e68b89686d236155
#
_entry.id   941c5624b94f1ba6e68b89686d236155
#
_cell.length_a   1.000
_cell.length_b   1.000
_cell.length_c   1.000
_cell.angle_alpha   90.00
_cell.angle_beta   90.00
_cell.angle_gamma   90.00
#
_symmetry.space_group_name_H-M   'P 1'
#
loop_
_entity.id
_entity.type
_entity.pdbx_description
1 polymer ?
#
loop_
_entity_poly.entity_id
_entity_poly.type
_entity_poly.pdbx_seq_one_letter_code
_entity_poly.pdbx_strand_id
1 'polypeptide(L)'
;MLYEKLCRFSERFAGRTSRKLDDKDLQRAVKFLAPLMDITVRGVKAAANLLSVLVLLLLVFILTFLEISLLIVAPLAGMAAVVMYYIVVSYPVSIMNSYKLGLSEEADLVFEQFILVFQSGGTIFDAIEMVAQSDHPYLSKAFMQMVGRINEGTPPETCLMEFAKDQPSDDLRRYFTAVVSSLEKKTDLIDMLSGESFEADLALRQKNLELESRLLIVAALVTYVPIMFTLAVSLAGYATSILIVLVAPVFILMNALLKSRFSRQFSAYFDRPRETSIVAPSQNQIISEYDAFLNFLILLGERLRSGDTLEVSLDSIRDDLDVEVQKLIDVALNAIHSEDAGVVEAMARASEQALGQRVSQMLNMIAIMCETSAQAAGDRLSRIATRLVQRSAVAKERDSIIAAQRMKVYLLTITSAAVLGMLASLSPFLFIGSLLSQGPTWTPGSITTLDILPLLLTLGVTTLSTGYQNTKMVSGSRPVVIGLVCGLLFWISFSLSSSMMGLG
;
A
#
# COMPACT_ATOMS: atom_id res chain seq x y z
N MET A 1 -10.98 13.28 12.47
CA MET A 1 -11.42 14.43 13.28
C MET A 1 -11.84 15.67 12.48
N LEU A 2 -11.01 16.28 11.62
CA LEU A 2 -11.43 17.46 10.81
C LEU A 2 -12.52 17.13 9.79
N TYR A 3 -12.36 16.04 9.03
CA TYR A 3 -13.34 15.59 8.04
C TYR A 3 -14.69 15.23 8.67
N GLU A 4 -14.70 14.57 9.80
CA GLU A 4 -15.90 14.21 10.57
C GLU A 4 -16.66 15.45 11.04
N LYS A 5 -15.93 16.44 11.61
CA LYS A 5 -16.51 17.73 12.00
C LYS A 5 -17.13 18.46 10.81
N LEU A 6 -16.47 18.41 9.66
CA LEU A 6 -16.96 19.02 8.42
C LEU A 6 -18.22 18.32 7.92
N CYS A 7 -18.29 17.00 7.96
CA CYS A 7 -19.48 16.24 7.58
C CYS A 7 -20.66 16.53 8.51
N ARG A 8 -20.44 16.59 9.82
CA ARG A 8 -21.47 16.95 10.80
C ARG A 8 -21.95 18.39 10.64
N PHE A 9 -21.03 19.32 10.39
CA PHE A 9 -21.38 20.73 10.16
C PHE A 9 -22.22 20.89 8.89
N SER A 10 -21.79 20.29 7.78
CA SER A 10 -22.47 20.40 6.49
C SER A 10 -23.84 19.70 6.48
N GLU A 11 -24.02 18.64 7.28
CA GLU A 11 -25.31 17.95 7.42
C GLU A 11 -26.40 18.86 7.98
N ARG A 12 -26.06 19.81 8.85
CA ARG A 12 -27.00 20.80 9.41
C ARG A 12 -27.55 21.75 8.33
N PHE A 13 -26.81 21.97 7.26
CA PHE A 13 -27.22 22.83 6.14
C PHE A 13 -27.79 22.04 4.95
N ALA A 14 -27.73 20.72 4.98
CA ALA A 14 -28.27 19.87 3.93
C ALA A 14 -29.79 19.81 4.00
N GLY A 15 -30.44 20.63 3.19
CA GLY A 15 -31.88 20.54 2.98
C GLY A 15 -32.32 19.15 2.47
N ARG A 16 -33.64 18.83 2.56
CA ARG A 16 -34.24 17.53 2.21
C ARG A 16 -34.03 17.04 0.76
N THR A 17 -33.36 17.79 -0.09
CA THR A 17 -33.15 17.50 -1.51
C THR A 17 -31.88 16.70 -1.77
N SER A 18 -31.79 15.50 -1.25
CA SER A 18 -30.77 14.55 -1.68
C SER A 18 -31.35 13.63 -2.77
N ARG A 19 -31.06 13.92 -4.04
CA ARG A 19 -31.26 12.98 -5.14
C ARG A 19 -30.58 11.65 -4.78
N LYS A 20 -31.33 10.55 -4.87
CA LYS A 20 -30.84 9.17 -4.77
C LYS A 20 -29.86 8.88 -5.91
N LEU A 21 -28.64 9.37 -5.84
CA LEU A 21 -27.54 8.69 -6.53
C LEU A 21 -27.14 7.53 -5.60
N ASP A 22 -27.51 6.34 -6.03
CA ASP A 22 -27.31 5.09 -5.31
C ASP A 22 -25.84 4.69 -5.43
N ASP A 23 -25.00 5.32 -4.62
CA ASP A 23 -23.57 5.03 -4.57
C ASP A 23 -23.34 3.91 -3.54
N LYS A 24 -23.50 2.67 -4.02
CA LYS A 24 -23.40 1.46 -3.19
C LYS A 24 -22.05 1.38 -2.45
N ASP A 25 -20.97 1.85 -3.10
CA ASP A 25 -19.63 1.81 -2.51
C ASP A 25 -19.49 2.81 -1.36
N LEU A 26 -20.06 4.01 -1.51
CA LEU A 26 -20.10 5.01 -0.43
C LEU A 26 -20.96 4.53 0.75
N GLN A 27 -22.09 3.89 0.49
CA GLN A 27 -22.94 3.33 1.55
C GLN A 27 -22.23 2.23 2.33
N ARG A 28 -21.53 1.33 1.64
CA ARG A 28 -20.70 0.27 2.26
C ARG A 28 -19.56 0.87 3.08
N ALA A 29 -18.87 1.88 2.53
CA ALA A 29 -17.78 2.54 3.23
C ALA A 29 -18.23 3.24 4.50
N VAL A 30 -19.36 3.97 4.45
CA VAL A 30 -19.92 4.65 5.62
C VAL A 30 -20.40 3.64 6.67
N LYS A 31 -21.06 2.55 6.26
CA LYS A 31 -21.48 1.47 7.19
C LYS A 31 -20.28 0.83 7.88
N PHE A 32 -19.21 0.54 7.13
CA PHE A 32 -17.99 -0.04 7.67
C PHE A 32 -17.26 0.90 8.64
N LEU A 33 -17.24 2.20 8.33
CA LEU A 33 -16.53 3.19 9.15
C LEU A 33 -17.37 3.71 10.33
N ALA A 34 -18.66 3.37 10.41
CA ALA A 34 -19.57 3.83 11.48
C ALA A 34 -19.03 3.62 12.92
N PRO A 35 -18.36 2.47 13.26
CA PRO A 35 -17.78 2.31 14.59
C PRO A 35 -16.51 3.12 14.84
N LEU A 36 -15.84 3.62 13.78
CA LEU A 36 -14.59 4.36 13.86
C LEU A 36 -14.77 5.87 13.69
N MET A 37 -15.76 6.28 12.89
CA MET A 37 -16.03 7.67 12.54
C MET A 37 -17.54 7.89 12.46
N ASP A 38 -18.03 8.90 13.18
CA ASP A 38 -19.44 9.27 13.13
C ASP A 38 -19.73 10.11 11.87
N ILE A 39 -19.88 9.42 10.74
CA ILE A 39 -20.18 10.00 9.42
C ILE A 39 -21.44 9.39 8.82
N THR A 40 -22.21 10.20 8.13
CA THR A 40 -23.42 9.77 7.41
C THR A 40 -23.24 9.99 5.91
N VAL A 41 -23.89 9.18 5.08
CA VAL A 41 -23.85 9.35 3.61
C VAL A 41 -24.36 10.75 3.21
N ARG A 42 -25.34 11.28 3.95
CA ARG A 42 -25.87 12.64 3.73
C ARG A 42 -24.84 13.70 4.09
N GLY A 43 -24.16 13.55 5.23
CA GLY A 43 -23.10 14.45 5.67
C GLY A 43 -21.93 14.51 4.70
N VAL A 44 -21.50 13.36 4.16
CA VAL A 44 -20.42 13.29 3.15
C VAL A 44 -20.81 14.03 1.86
N LYS A 45 -22.02 13.79 1.33
CA LYS A 45 -22.50 14.47 0.11
C LYS A 45 -22.70 15.97 0.33
N ALA A 46 -23.19 16.36 1.50
CA ALA A 46 -23.34 17.76 1.86
C ALA A 46 -21.99 18.48 1.98
N ALA A 47 -21.00 17.84 2.61
CA ALA A 47 -19.64 18.34 2.71
C ALA A 47 -18.98 18.49 1.33
N ALA A 48 -19.20 17.52 0.45
CA ALA A 48 -18.69 17.56 -0.92
C ALA A 48 -19.29 18.74 -1.70
N ASN A 49 -20.58 18.95 -1.63
CA ASN A 49 -21.27 20.08 -2.27
C ASN A 49 -20.78 21.43 -1.71
N LEU A 50 -20.69 21.55 -0.38
CA LEU A 50 -20.24 22.77 0.27
C LEU A 50 -18.82 23.14 -0.13
N LEU A 51 -17.88 22.18 -0.09
CA LEU A 51 -16.50 22.41 -0.48
C LEU A 51 -16.35 22.69 -1.98
N SER A 52 -17.11 22.00 -2.84
CA SER A 52 -17.06 22.24 -4.28
C SER A 52 -17.54 23.65 -4.64
N VAL A 53 -18.62 24.13 -4.02
CA VAL A 53 -19.12 25.50 -4.22
C VAL A 53 -18.12 26.53 -3.67
N LEU A 54 -17.52 26.28 -2.51
CA LEU A 54 -16.52 27.16 -1.91
C LEU A 54 -15.28 27.28 -2.81
N VAL A 55 -14.78 26.18 -3.35
CA VAL A 55 -13.64 26.16 -4.29
C VAL A 55 -13.99 26.90 -5.59
N LEU A 56 -15.21 26.70 -6.10
CA LEU A 56 -15.69 27.39 -7.30
C LEU A 56 -15.69 28.91 -7.07
N LEU A 57 -16.30 29.39 -5.98
CA LEU A 57 -16.38 30.82 -5.67
C LEU A 57 -14.99 31.42 -5.45
N LEU A 58 -14.13 30.72 -4.72
CA LEU A 58 -12.77 31.18 -4.44
C LEU A 58 -11.93 31.28 -5.71
N LEU A 59 -12.01 30.28 -6.61
CA LEU A 59 -11.31 30.32 -7.90
C LEU A 59 -11.86 31.39 -8.82
N VAL A 60 -13.16 31.55 -8.93
CA VAL A 60 -13.77 32.65 -9.70
C VAL A 60 -13.30 33.99 -9.16
N PHE A 61 -13.29 34.20 -7.84
CA PHE A 61 -12.83 35.42 -7.22
C PHE A 61 -11.35 35.72 -7.54
N ILE A 62 -10.46 34.72 -7.34
CA ILE A 62 -9.01 34.89 -7.61
C ILE A 62 -8.75 35.17 -9.09
N LEU A 63 -9.37 34.42 -10.00
CA LEU A 63 -9.10 34.53 -11.43
C LEU A 63 -9.71 35.80 -12.04
N THR A 64 -10.83 36.30 -11.51
CA THR A 64 -11.41 37.61 -11.89
C THR A 64 -10.55 38.76 -11.37
N PHE A 65 -9.94 38.60 -10.20
CA PHE A 65 -8.97 39.61 -9.67
C PHE A 65 -7.70 39.67 -10.52
N LEU A 66 -7.33 38.61 -11.20
CA LEU A 66 -6.19 38.54 -12.15
C LEU A 66 -6.58 38.99 -13.57
N GLU A 67 -7.76 39.65 -13.75
CA GLU A 67 -8.25 40.14 -15.04
C GLU A 67 -8.36 39.10 -16.15
N ILE A 68 -8.45 37.80 -15.81
CA ILE A 68 -8.62 36.72 -16.78
C ILE A 68 -10.04 36.73 -17.31
N SER A 69 -10.23 36.50 -18.62
CA SER A 69 -11.54 36.52 -19.26
C SER A 69 -12.48 35.47 -18.65
N LEU A 70 -13.72 35.85 -18.38
CA LEU A 70 -14.74 35.01 -17.74
C LEU A 70 -15.00 33.71 -18.52
N LEU A 71 -14.79 33.74 -19.83
CA LEU A 71 -14.96 32.57 -20.71
C LEU A 71 -13.97 31.45 -20.43
N ILE A 72 -12.83 31.74 -19.82
CA ILE A 72 -11.80 30.78 -19.43
C ILE A 72 -11.96 30.41 -17.94
N VAL A 73 -12.33 31.39 -17.11
CA VAL A 73 -12.51 31.23 -15.68
C VAL A 73 -13.64 30.21 -15.36
N ALA A 74 -14.76 30.30 -16.09
CA ALA A 74 -15.92 29.44 -15.82
C ALA A 74 -15.65 27.94 -15.99
N PRO A 75 -15.07 27.44 -17.12
CA PRO A 75 -14.79 26.01 -17.26
C PRO A 75 -13.71 25.53 -16.29
N LEU A 76 -12.70 26.34 -15.99
CA LEU A 76 -11.63 25.98 -15.07
C LEU A 76 -12.14 25.85 -13.63
N ALA A 77 -12.91 26.83 -13.17
CA ALA A 77 -13.52 26.80 -11.84
C ALA A 77 -14.53 25.67 -11.72
N GLY A 78 -15.33 25.40 -12.77
CA GLY A 78 -16.23 24.27 -12.84
C GLY A 78 -15.50 22.92 -12.75
N MET A 79 -14.40 22.75 -13.47
CA MET A 79 -13.60 21.53 -13.41
C MET A 79 -13.02 21.33 -12.00
N ALA A 80 -12.44 22.36 -11.40
CA ALA A 80 -11.91 22.29 -10.04
C ALA A 80 -12.98 21.94 -8.99
N ALA A 81 -14.19 22.49 -9.14
CA ALA A 81 -15.30 22.15 -8.27
C ALA A 81 -15.74 20.69 -8.38
N VAL A 82 -15.83 20.13 -9.60
CA VAL A 82 -16.13 18.71 -9.85
C VAL A 82 -15.08 17.81 -9.22
N VAL A 83 -13.83 18.18 -9.34
CA VAL A 83 -12.72 17.42 -8.77
C VAL A 83 -12.77 17.44 -7.25
N MET A 84 -12.99 18.60 -6.65
CA MET A 84 -13.10 18.71 -5.20
C MET A 84 -14.29 17.87 -4.66
N TYR A 85 -15.42 17.90 -5.36
CA TYR A 85 -16.56 17.03 -5.05
C TYR A 85 -16.15 15.55 -5.05
N TYR A 86 -15.46 15.10 -6.12
CA TYR A 86 -15.02 13.71 -6.25
C TYR A 86 -14.03 13.31 -5.16
N ILE A 87 -13.08 14.19 -4.80
CA ILE A 87 -12.10 13.93 -3.73
C ILE A 87 -12.82 13.69 -2.39
N VAL A 88 -13.77 14.55 -2.04
CA VAL A 88 -14.46 14.48 -0.76
C VAL A 88 -15.36 13.24 -0.67
N VAL A 89 -16.09 12.89 -1.75
CA VAL A 89 -16.94 11.70 -1.79
C VAL A 89 -16.11 10.42 -1.79
N SER A 90 -14.97 10.41 -2.44
CA SER A 90 -14.11 9.21 -2.51
C SER A 90 -13.25 8.98 -1.27
N TYR A 91 -13.16 9.95 -0.36
CA TYR A 91 -12.33 9.85 0.84
C TYR A 91 -12.74 8.68 1.78
N PRO A 92 -14.02 8.48 2.17
CA PRO A 92 -14.43 7.34 2.99
C PRO A 92 -14.15 5.99 2.31
N VAL A 93 -14.40 5.91 0.99
CA VAL A 93 -14.11 4.71 0.20
C VAL A 93 -12.62 4.41 0.19
N SER A 94 -11.78 5.45 0.12
CA SER A 94 -10.33 5.31 0.19
C SER A 94 -9.86 4.76 1.54
N ILE A 95 -10.44 5.27 2.66
CA ILE A 95 -10.12 4.78 4.00
C ILE A 95 -10.56 3.32 4.14
N MET A 96 -11.79 2.98 3.76
CA MET A 96 -12.27 1.59 3.80
C MET A 96 -11.36 0.65 2.99
N ASN A 97 -10.91 1.08 1.82
CA ASN A 97 -10.01 0.26 0.99
C ASN A 97 -8.62 0.11 1.63
N SER A 98 -8.12 1.13 2.34
CA SER A 98 -6.87 1.01 3.11
C SER A 98 -7.03 0.00 4.25
N TYR A 99 -8.16 0.04 4.96
CA TYR A 99 -8.48 -0.97 5.99
C TYR A 99 -8.64 -2.36 5.40
N LYS A 100 -9.39 -2.50 4.30
CA LYS A 100 -9.56 -3.79 3.60
C LYS A 100 -8.22 -4.43 3.29
N LEU A 101 -7.29 -3.61 2.95
CA LEU A 101 -5.95 -3.99 2.57
C LEU A 101 -5.10 -4.41 3.76
N GLY A 102 -5.04 -3.58 4.83
CA GLY A 102 -4.39 -3.96 6.08
C GLY A 102 -4.96 -5.27 6.64
N LEU A 103 -6.29 -5.43 6.58
CA LEU A 103 -6.95 -6.67 6.95
C LEU A 103 -6.56 -7.87 6.06
N SER A 104 -6.29 -7.67 4.77
CA SER A 104 -5.83 -8.75 3.89
C SER A 104 -4.39 -9.17 4.20
N GLU A 105 -3.53 -8.23 4.58
CA GLU A 105 -2.16 -8.53 5.02
C GLU A 105 -2.14 -9.24 6.39
N GLU A 106 -2.98 -8.82 7.32
CA GLU A 106 -3.12 -9.50 8.62
C GLU A 106 -3.80 -10.86 8.48
N ALA A 107 -4.66 -11.05 7.47
CA ALA A 107 -5.38 -12.30 7.26
C ALA A 107 -4.45 -13.50 7.16
N ASP A 108 -3.36 -13.36 6.42
CA ASP A 108 -2.38 -14.43 6.25
C ASP A 108 -1.69 -14.79 7.57
N LEU A 109 -1.38 -13.76 8.39
CA LEU A 109 -0.77 -13.94 9.71
C LEU A 109 -1.70 -14.63 10.70
N VAL A 110 -2.92 -14.15 10.77
CA VAL A 110 -3.96 -14.72 11.64
C VAL A 110 -4.27 -16.16 11.23
N PHE A 111 -4.28 -16.42 9.95
CA PHE A 111 -4.47 -17.76 9.42
C PHE A 111 -3.33 -18.72 9.80
N GLU A 112 -2.08 -18.26 9.72
CA GLU A 112 -0.93 -19.01 10.24
C GLU A 112 -1.08 -19.33 11.74
N GLN A 113 -1.52 -18.36 12.53
CA GLN A 113 -1.75 -18.58 13.96
C GLN A 113 -2.85 -19.60 14.22
N PHE A 114 -3.96 -19.56 13.48
CA PHE A 114 -5.00 -20.55 13.57
C PHE A 114 -4.49 -21.97 13.24
N ILE A 115 -3.74 -22.11 12.14
CA ILE A 115 -3.12 -23.39 11.77
C ILE A 115 -2.20 -23.91 12.89
N LEU A 116 -1.37 -23.03 13.44
CA LEU A 116 -0.44 -23.38 14.51
C LEU A 116 -1.19 -23.89 15.75
N VAL A 117 -2.22 -23.17 16.21
CA VAL A 117 -3.03 -23.59 17.36
C VAL A 117 -3.70 -24.93 17.12
N PHE A 118 -4.33 -25.13 15.96
CA PHE A 118 -4.96 -26.41 15.66
C PHE A 118 -3.96 -27.56 15.52
N GLN A 119 -2.76 -27.29 15.00
CA GLN A 119 -1.69 -28.29 14.93
C GLN A 119 -1.12 -28.64 16.30
N SER A 120 -1.11 -27.69 17.24
CA SER A 120 -0.74 -27.98 18.64
C SER A 120 -1.82 -28.74 19.41
N GLY A 121 -2.99 -28.98 18.81
CA GLY A 121 -4.12 -29.62 19.46
C GLY A 121 -5.03 -28.65 20.24
N GLY A 122 -4.84 -27.35 20.05
CA GLY A 122 -5.67 -26.31 20.64
C GLY A 122 -7.06 -26.20 19.98
N THR A 123 -7.94 -25.49 20.66
CA THR A 123 -9.32 -25.25 20.25
C THR A 123 -9.46 -23.97 19.42
N ILE A 124 -10.65 -23.75 18.86
CA ILE A 124 -10.98 -22.48 18.18
C ILE A 124 -10.91 -21.29 19.15
N PHE A 125 -11.24 -21.51 20.43
CA PHE A 125 -11.14 -20.49 21.46
C PHE A 125 -9.67 -20.07 21.68
N ASP A 126 -8.76 -21.05 21.79
CA ASP A 126 -7.33 -20.79 21.95
C ASP A 126 -6.76 -20.00 20.77
N ALA A 127 -7.23 -20.30 19.55
CA ALA A 127 -6.84 -19.55 18.35
C ALA A 127 -7.36 -18.12 18.38
N ILE A 128 -8.61 -17.90 18.80
CA ILE A 128 -9.19 -16.56 18.96
C ILE A 128 -8.44 -15.78 20.03
N GLU A 129 -8.14 -16.40 21.16
CA GLU A 129 -7.40 -15.77 22.27
C GLU A 129 -5.98 -15.40 21.85
N MET A 130 -5.29 -16.28 21.14
CA MET A 130 -3.96 -16.00 20.59
C MET A 130 -3.94 -14.76 19.68
N VAL A 131 -4.89 -14.66 18.75
CA VAL A 131 -5.00 -13.47 17.89
C VAL A 131 -5.35 -12.23 18.70
N ALA A 132 -6.19 -12.36 19.72
CA ALA A 132 -6.53 -11.25 20.62
C ALA A 132 -5.32 -10.70 21.39
N GLN A 133 -4.42 -11.60 21.83
CA GLN A 133 -3.19 -11.26 22.55
C GLN A 133 -2.05 -10.82 21.63
N SER A 134 -2.17 -11.08 20.31
CA SER A 134 -1.19 -10.64 19.32
C SER A 134 -1.32 -9.15 19.02
N ASP A 135 -0.24 -8.51 18.55
CA ASP A 135 -0.25 -7.07 18.23
C ASP A 135 -0.65 -6.82 16.77
N HIS A 136 -1.82 -7.31 16.38
CA HIS A 136 -2.39 -7.03 15.06
C HIS A 136 -3.11 -5.68 15.07
N PRO A 137 -2.66 -4.68 14.29
CA PRO A 137 -3.20 -3.31 14.32
C PRO A 137 -4.71 -3.22 14.10
N TYR A 138 -5.28 -4.14 13.30
CA TYR A 138 -6.71 -4.11 12.93
C TYR A 138 -7.53 -5.20 13.60
N LEU A 139 -6.95 -6.38 13.82
CA LEU A 139 -7.70 -7.58 14.24
C LEU A 139 -7.68 -7.84 15.75
N SER A 140 -6.56 -7.58 16.47
CA SER A 140 -6.45 -7.94 17.90
C SER A 140 -7.58 -7.34 18.75
N LYS A 141 -7.93 -6.09 18.51
CA LYS A 141 -9.04 -5.45 19.26
C LYS A 141 -10.40 -6.11 19.00
N ALA A 142 -10.67 -6.50 17.76
CA ALA A 142 -11.90 -7.19 17.41
C ALA A 142 -11.95 -8.61 18.00
N PHE A 143 -10.82 -9.30 18.01
CA PHE A 143 -10.70 -10.63 18.63
C PHE A 143 -10.80 -10.55 20.16
N MET A 144 -10.25 -9.51 20.80
CA MET A 144 -10.44 -9.27 22.24
C MET A 144 -11.93 -9.08 22.60
N GLN A 145 -12.69 -8.37 21.75
CA GLN A 145 -14.14 -8.26 21.93
C GLN A 145 -14.85 -9.61 21.73
N MET A 146 -14.38 -10.46 20.81
CA MET A 146 -14.91 -11.82 20.65
C MET A 146 -14.66 -12.67 21.89
N VAL A 147 -13.44 -12.63 22.48
CA VAL A 147 -13.13 -13.31 23.73
C VAL A 147 -14.10 -12.89 24.84
N GLY A 148 -14.39 -11.61 24.97
CA GLY A 148 -15.41 -11.11 25.92
C GLY A 148 -16.78 -11.75 25.69
N ARG A 149 -17.28 -11.79 24.45
CA ARG A 149 -18.58 -12.38 24.09
C ARG A 149 -18.63 -13.90 24.32
N ILE A 150 -17.51 -14.59 24.08
CA ILE A 150 -17.39 -16.02 24.35
C ILE A 150 -17.46 -16.29 25.85
N ASN A 151 -16.78 -15.49 26.64
CA ASN A 151 -16.84 -15.56 28.11
C ASN A 151 -18.24 -15.25 28.66
N GLU A 152 -19.07 -14.50 27.92
CA GLU A 152 -20.49 -14.27 28.20
C GLU A 152 -21.39 -15.45 27.76
N GLY A 153 -20.83 -16.51 27.17
CA GLY A 153 -21.55 -17.73 26.80
C GLY A 153 -21.91 -17.86 25.31
N THR A 154 -21.43 -16.97 24.42
CA THR A 154 -21.67 -17.12 22.99
C THR A 154 -20.69 -18.17 22.42
N PRO A 155 -21.13 -19.15 21.58
CA PRO A 155 -20.22 -20.13 20.99
C PRO A 155 -19.15 -19.48 20.12
N PRO A 156 -17.87 -19.91 20.21
CA PRO A 156 -16.76 -19.34 19.45
C PRO A 156 -17.00 -19.37 17.94
N GLU A 157 -17.57 -20.46 17.42
CA GLU A 157 -17.88 -20.63 15.99
C GLU A 157 -18.88 -19.57 15.50
N THR A 158 -19.88 -19.27 16.32
CA THR A 158 -20.90 -18.25 16.00
C THR A 158 -20.28 -16.86 15.95
N CYS A 159 -19.43 -16.53 16.95
CA CYS A 159 -18.71 -15.26 16.98
C CYS A 159 -17.82 -15.11 15.75
N LEU A 160 -17.08 -16.13 15.37
CA LEU A 160 -16.17 -16.10 14.23
C LEU A 160 -16.93 -16.01 12.90
N MET A 161 -18.07 -16.72 12.75
CA MET A 161 -18.90 -16.66 11.56
C MET A 161 -19.57 -15.28 11.38
N GLU A 162 -20.08 -14.69 12.46
CA GLU A 162 -20.64 -13.33 12.41
C GLU A 162 -19.57 -12.33 12.01
N PHE A 163 -18.39 -12.43 12.61
CA PHE A 163 -17.25 -11.60 12.28
C PHE A 163 -16.86 -11.74 10.80
N ALA A 164 -16.79 -12.97 10.28
CA ALA A 164 -16.46 -13.24 8.89
C ALA A 164 -17.45 -12.59 7.90
N LYS A 165 -18.76 -12.60 8.20
CA LYS A 165 -19.79 -12.01 7.34
C LYS A 165 -19.66 -10.50 7.18
N ASP A 166 -19.22 -9.82 8.23
CA ASP A 166 -19.12 -8.35 8.25
C ASP A 166 -17.76 -7.85 7.74
N GLN A 167 -16.81 -8.74 7.43
CA GLN A 167 -15.48 -8.34 6.98
C GLN A 167 -15.47 -7.79 5.54
N PRO A 168 -14.80 -6.65 5.31
CA PRO A 168 -14.60 -6.11 3.98
C PRO A 168 -13.56 -6.89 3.16
N SER A 169 -12.64 -7.64 3.80
CA SER A 169 -11.64 -8.48 3.16
C SER A 169 -12.27 -9.81 2.74
N ASP A 170 -12.19 -10.11 1.43
CA ASP A 170 -12.70 -11.38 0.88
C ASP A 170 -11.82 -12.57 1.33
N ASP A 171 -10.51 -12.33 1.53
CA ASP A 171 -9.56 -13.32 2.01
C ASP A 171 -9.89 -13.74 3.45
N LEU A 172 -10.03 -12.78 4.37
CA LEU A 172 -10.43 -13.05 5.75
C LEU A 172 -11.78 -13.79 5.83
N ARG A 173 -12.77 -13.35 5.04
CA ARG A 173 -14.09 -13.99 5.02
C ARG A 173 -13.97 -15.45 4.59
N ARG A 174 -13.22 -15.71 3.53
CA ARG A 174 -13.00 -17.06 3.02
C ARG A 174 -12.29 -17.95 4.05
N TYR A 175 -11.23 -17.47 4.66
CA TYR A 175 -10.46 -18.21 5.67
C TYR A 175 -11.30 -18.57 6.89
N PHE A 176 -11.99 -17.62 7.49
CA PHE A 176 -12.82 -17.92 8.66
C PHE A 176 -14.03 -18.80 8.34
N THR A 177 -14.62 -18.64 7.15
CA THR A 177 -15.70 -19.52 6.70
C THR A 177 -15.18 -20.96 6.51
N ALA A 178 -13.99 -21.12 5.96
CA ALA A 178 -13.35 -22.42 5.80
C ALA A 178 -13.04 -23.07 7.15
N VAL A 179 -12.49 -22.31 8.11
CA VAL A 179 -12.23 -22.78 9.48
C VAL A 179 -13.52 -23.32 10.12
N VAL A 180 -14.59 -22.54 10.13
CA VAL A 180 -15.85 -22.95 10.75
C VAL A 180 -16.47 -24.16 10.01
N SER A 181 -16.43 -24.15 8.67
CA SER A 181 -16.98 -25.26 7.87
C SER A 181 -16.23 -26.58 8.08
N SER A 182 -14.91 -26.53 8.28
CA SER A 182 -14.12 -27.74 8.53
C SER A 182 -14.40 -28.34 9.90
N LEU A 183 -14.63 -27.50 10.90
CA LEU A 183 -15.04 -27.95 12.24
C LEU A 183 -16.40 -28.60 12.22
N GLU A 184 -17.38 -28.05 11.50
CA GLU A 184 -18.71 -28.65 11.34
C GLU A 184 -18.67 -30.01 10.64
N LYS A 185 -17.81 -30.15 9.62
CA LYS A 185 -17.70 -31.38 8.82
C LYS A 185 -16.76 -32.42 9.40
N LYS A 186 -16.07 -32.15 10.50
CA LYS A 186 -15.00 -32.98 11.07
C LYS A 186 -13.96 -33.43 10.04
N THR A 187 -13.76 -32.62 8.99
CA THR A 187 -12.70 -32.84 7.99
C THR A 187 -11.38 -32.40 8.56
N ASP A 188 -10.27 -32.96 8.08
CA ASP A 188 -8.94 -32.51 8.51
C ASP A 188 -8.74 -31.04 8.04
N LEU A 189 -8.81 -30.16 9.03
CA LEU A 189 -8.68 -28.72 8.85
C LEU A 189 -7.37 -28.37 8.15
N ILE A 190 -6.34 -29.15 8.41
CA ILE A 190 -4.99 -28.97 7.87
C ILE A 190 -4.97 -29.23 6.36
N ASP A 191 -5.62 -30.30 5.90
CA ASP A 191 -5.67 -30.66 4.48
C ASP A 191 -6.51 -29.67 3.69
N MET A 192 -7.65 -29.23 4.24
CA MET A 192 -8.50 -28.22 3.62
C MET A 192 -7.79 -26.88 3.51
N LEU A 193 -7.11 -26.45 4.58
CA LEU A 193 -6.35 -25.20 4.61
C LEU A 193 -5.09 -25.24 3.74
N SER A 194 -4.50 -26.44 3.52
CA SER A 194 -3.35 -26.59 2.61
C SER A 194 -3.72 -26.44 1.14
N GLY A 195 -4.90 -26.92 0.75
CA GLY A 195 -5.45 -26.71 -0.59
C GLY A 195 -5.72 -25.24 -0.89
N GLU A 196 -6.34 -24.52 0.06
CA GLU A 196 -6.64 -23.09 -0.10
C GLU A 196 -5.38 -22.21 -0.12
N SER A 197 -4.31 -22.59 0.61
CA SER A 197 -3.05 -21.84 0.56
C SER A 197 -2.37 -21.92 -0.81
N PHE A 198 -2.47 -23.05 -1.51
CA PHE A 198 -1.92 -23.19 -2.86
C PHE A 198 -2.69 -22.33 -3.90
N GLU A 199 -4.02 -22.26 -3.79
CA GLU A 199 -4.82 -21.36 -4.64
C GLU A 199 -4.53 -19.89 -4.33
N ALA A 200 -4.28 -19.53 -3.07
CA ALA A 200 -3.89 -18.20 -2.67
C ALA A 200 -2.52 -17.79 -3.25
N ASP A 201 -1.54 -18.68 -3.27
CA ASP A 201 -0.23 -18.43 -3.86
C ASP A 201 -0.30 -18.22 -5.39
N LEU A 202 -1.13 -19.00 -6.08
CA LEU A 202 -1.42 -18.80 -7.51
C LEU A 202 -2.10 -17.46 -7.79
N ALA A 203 -3.09 -17.09 -6.98
CA ALA A 203 -3.77 -15.80 -7.07
C ALA A 203 -2.82 -14.63 -6.78
N LEU A 204 -1.88 -14.78 -5.83
CA LEU A 204 -0.84 -13.80 -5.53
C LEU A 204 0.11 -13.60 -6.71
N ARG A 205 0.56 -14.66 -7.37
CA ARG A 205 1.40 -14.58 -8.58
C ARG A 205 0.67 -13.91 -9.74
N GLN A 206 -0.62 -14.22 -9.96
CA GLN A 206 -1.43 -13.54 -10.96
C GLN A 206 -1.61 -12.05 -10.65
N LYS A 207 -1.84 -11.69 -9.38
CA LYS A 207 -1.91 -10.28 -8.94
C LYS A 207 -0.57 -9.56 -9.14
N ASN A 208 0.56 -10.22 -8.92
CA ASN A 208 1.88 -9.64 -9.18
C ASN A 208 2.10 -9.30 -10.65
N LEU A 209 1.69 -10.19 -11.57
CA LEU A 209 1.75 -9.94 -13.02
C LEU A 209 0.79 -8.81 -13.44
N GLU A 210 -0.40 -8.78 -12.86
CA GLU A 210 -1.37 -7.69 -13.10
C GLU A 210 -0.83 -6.34 -12.60
N LEU A 211 -0.20 -6.32 -11.42
CA LEU A 211 0.45 -5.14 -10.88
C LEU A 211 1.56 -4.62 -11.81
N GLU A 212 2.40 -5.50 -12.33
CA GLU A 212 3.48 -5.13 -13.25
C GLU A 212 2.92 -4.43 -14.49
N SER A 213 1.95 -5.03 -15.15
CA SER A 213 1.36 -4.49 -16.39
C SER A 213 0.64 -3.16 -16.13
N ARG A 214 -0.16 -3.06 -15.09
CA ARG A 214 -0.94 -1.85 -14.77
C ARG A 214 -0.05 -0.69 -14.32
N LEU A 215 1.00 -0.96 -13.56
CA LEU A 215 1.96 0.05 -13.12
C LEU A 215 2.66 0.69 -14.32
N LEU A 216 3.11 -0.13 -15.27
CA LEU A 216 3.74 0.37 -16.49
C LEU A 216 2.77 1.19 -17.33
N ILE A 217 1.52 0.76 -17.48
CA ILE A 217 0.50 1.51 -18.23
C ILE A 217 0.24 2.86 -17.58
N VAL A 218 0.04 2.92 -16.26
CA VAL A 218 -0.20 4.19 -15.54
C VAL A 218 1.01 5.11 -15.61
N ALA A 219 2.21 4.59 -15.39
CA ALA A 219 3.44 5.37 -15.49
C ALA A 219 3.65 5.90 -16.92
N ALA A 220 3.41 5.08 -17.93
CA ALA A 220 3.47 5.49 -19.34
C ALA A 220 2.45 6.59 -19.64
N LEU A 221 1.21 6.46 -19.18
CA LEU A 221 0.15 7.44 -19.42
C LEU A 221 0.48 8.78 -18.77
N VAL A 222 0.95 8.78 -17.51
CA VAL A 222 1.40 9.97 -16.79
C VAL A 222 2.56 10.67 -17.54
N THR A 223 3.40 9.90 -18.21
CA THR A 223 4.58 10.39 -18.93
C THR A 223 4.25 10.86 -20.35
N TYR A 224 3.52 10.05 -21.14
CA TYR A 224 3.29 10.34 -22.56
C TYR A 224 2.22 11.40 -22.80
N VAL A 225 1.22 11.55 -21.93
CA VAL A 225 0.16 12.54 -22.11
C VAL A 225 0.71 13.96 -22.15
N PRO A 226 1.60 14.42 -21.22
CA PRO A 226 2.24 15.72 -21.33
C PRO A 226 3.08 15.89 -22.59
N ILE A 227 3.79 14.86 -23.03
CA ILE A 227 4.63 14.89 -24.25
C ILE A 227 3.74 15.11 -25.49
N MET A 228 2.70 14.30 -25.64
CA MET A 228 1.76 14.40 -26.77
C MET A 228 1.01 15.73 -26.76
N PHE A 229 0.62 16.22 -25.59
CA PHE A 229 0.00 17.52 -25.46
C PHE A 229 0.94 18.66 -25.91
N THR A 230 2.20 18.64 -25.45
CA THR A 230 3.20 19.64 -25.84
C THR A 230 3.39 19.67 -27.34
N LEU A 231 3.50 18.51 -27.94
CA LEU A 231 3.65 18.36 -29.40
C LEU A 231 2.41 18.92 -30.14
N ALA A 232 1.22 18.57 -29.70
CA ALA A 232 -0.03 19.05 -30.30
C ALA A 232 -0.18 20.58 -30.19
N VAL A 233 0.12 21.15 -29.03
CA VAL A 233 0.08 22.61 -28.79
C VAL A 233 1.11 23.35 -29.63
N SER A 234 2.31 22.77 -29.76
CA SER A 234 3.38 23.35 -30.59
C SER A 234 3.00 23.33 -32.07
N LEU A 235 2.47 22.23 -32.58
CA LEU A 235 1.99 22.12 -33.97
C LEU A 235 0.83 23.07 -34.27
N ALA A 236 -0.04 23.32 -33.29
CA ALA A 236 -1.16 24.24 -33.41
C ALA A 236 -0.77 25.74 -33.27
N GLY A 237 0.48 26.05 -32.91
CA GLY A 237 0.98 27.43 -32.79
C GLY A 237 0.58 28.13 -31.50
N TYR A 238 0.07 27.41 -30.51
CA TYR A 238 -0.32 27.99 -29.22
C TYR A 238 0.80 27.98 -28.17
N ALA A 239 2.02 27.62 -28.54
CA ALA A 239 3.16 27.49 -27.62
C ALA A 239 3.49 28.81 -26.83
N THR A 240 3.22 29.96 -27.41
CA THR A 240 3.43 31.28 -26.82
C THR A 240 2.23 31.82 -26.04
N SER A 241 1.10 31.11 -26.07
CA SER A 241 -0.13 31.56 -25.41
C SER A 241 -0.05 31.42 -23.90
N ILE A 242 -0.36 32.48 -23.16
CA ILE A 242 -0.44 32.48 -21.69
C ILE A 242 -1.49 31.48 -21.16
N LEU A 243 -2.46 31.10 -22.00
CA LEU A 243 -3.52 30.13 -21.66
C LEU A 243 -2.97 28.72 -21.38
N ILE A 244 -1.76 28.41 -21.85
CA ILE A 244 -1.10 27.12 -21.59
C ILE A 244 -0.83 26.92 -20.10
N VAL A 245 -0.57 27.98 -19.33
CA VAL A 245 -0.33 27.90 -17.89
C VAL A 245 -1.53 27.25 -17.17
N LEU A 246 -2.75 27.45 -17.68
CA LEU A 246 -3.96 26.83 -17.11
C LEU A 246 -4.02 25.31 -17.28
N VAL A 247 -3.18 24.74 -18.11
CA VAL A 247 -3.12 23.28 -18.32
C VAL A 247 -2.29 22.58 -17.25
N ALA A 248 -1.34 23.29 -16.59
CA ALA A 248 -0.54 22.73 -15.52
C ALA A 248 -1.39 22.15 -14.36
N PRO A 249 -2.39 22.85 -13.81
CA PRO A 249 -3.30 22.29 -12.81
C PRO A 249 -4.04 21.04 -13.29
N VAL A 250 -4.41 20.99 -14.57
CA VAL A 250 -5.10 19.82 -15.15
C VAL A 250 -4.18 18.61 -15.16
N PHE A 251 -2.91 18.76 -15.54
CA PHE A 251 -1.95 17.66 -15.48
C PHE A 251 -1.65 17.21 -14.06
N ILE A 252 -1.45 18.13 -13.11
CA ILE A 252 -1.24 17.81 -11.71
C ILE A 252 -2.43 16.99 -11.18
N LEU A 253 -3.64 17.41 -11.51
CA LEU A 253 -4.85 16.75 -11.11
C LEU A 253 -4.99 15.37 -11.74
N MET A 254 -4.77 15.25 -13.05
CA MET A 254 -4.78 13.99 -13.75
C MET A 254 -3.78 13.00 -13.12
N ASN A 255 -2.55 13.45 -12.86
CA ASN A 255 -1.53 12.64 -12.21
C ASN A 255 -1.97 12.21 -10.80
N ALA A 256 -2.57 13.10 -10.01
CA ALA A 256 -3.08 12.79 -8.69
C ALA A 256 -4.25 11.80 -8.73
N LEU A 257 -5.16 11.91 -9.71
CA LEU A 257 -6.26 10.98 -9.90
C LEU A 257 -5.78 9.59 -10.36
N LEU A 258 -4.88 9.53 -11.33
CA LEU A 258 -4.30 8.27 -11.79
C LEU A 258 -3.56 7.57 -10.65
N LYS A 259 -2.74 8.31 -9.90
CA LYS A 259 -2.09 7.78 -8.70
C LYS A 259 -3.10 7.29 -7.68
N SER A 260 -4.15 8.07 -7.38
CA SER A 260 -5.13 7.68 -6.37
C SER A 260 -5.89 6.42 -6.76
N ARG A 261 -6.23 6.24 -8.03
CA ARG A 261 -6.84 5.02 -8.56
C ARG A 261 -5.88 3.83 -8.47
N PHE A 262 -4.62 4.02 -8.87
CA PHE A 262 -3.62 2.97 -8.79
C PHE A 262 -3.32 2.61 -7.32
N SER A 263 -3.10 3.59 -6.46
CA SER A 263 -2.86 3.38 -5.03
C SER A 263 -4.02 2.66 -4.34
N ARG A 264 -5.28 2.96 -4.69
CA ARG A 264 -6.44 2.22 -4.15
C ARG A 264 -6.45 0.74 -4.52
N GLN A 265 -5.90 0.38 -5.65
CA GLN A 265 -5.93 -0.97 -6.16
C GLN A 265 -4.73 -1.80 -5.69
N PHE A 266 -3.59 -1.14 -5.44
CA PHE A 266 -2.31 -1.80 -5.17
C PHE A 266 -1.55 -1.22 -3.96
N SER A 267 -2.20 -0.45 -3.06
CA SER A 267 -1.53 0.15 -1.89
C SER A 267 -0.91 -0.90 -0.97
N ALA A 268 -1.51 -2.10 -0.86
CA ALA A 268 -0.98 -3.23 -0.11
C ALA A 268 0.44 -3.61 -0.49
N TYR A 269 0.75 -3.46 -1.75
CA TYR A 269 2.06 -3.87 -2.23
C TYR A 269 3.14 -2.82 -1.96
N PHE A 270 2.75 -1.57 -1.66
CA PHE A 270 3.66 -0.44 -1.56
C PHE A 270 3.67 0.26 -0.19
N ASP A 271 2.60 0.16 0.59
CA ASP A 271 2.53 0.76 1.93
C ASP A 271 3.13 -0.21 2.97
N ARG A 272 4.42 -0.06 3.25
CA ARG A 272 5.01 -0.63 4.46
C ARG A 272 4.57 0.23 5.66
N PRO A 273 4.16 -0.37 6.78
CA PRO A 273 3.87 0.37 8.00
C PRO A 273 5.09 1.23 8.34
N ARG A 274 4.86 2.53 8.46
CA ARG A 274 5.90 3.50 8.82
C ARG A 274 6.12 3.37 10.32
N GLU A 275 7.22 2.73 10.70
CA GLU A 275 7.66 2.71 12.10
C GLU A 275 7.89 4.14 12.58
N THR A 276 7.11 4.55 13.58
CA THR A 276 7.14 5.88 14.19
C THR A 276 7.97 5.94 15.45
N SER A 277 8.66 4.86 15.86
CA SER A 277 9.46 4.84 17.08
C SER A 277 10.95 4.83 16.78
N ILE A 278 11.65 5.76 17.42
CA ILE A 278 13.11 5.98 17.32
C ILE A 278 13.93 4.86 18.01
N VAL A 279 13.27 3.95 18.73
CA VAL A 279 13.90 2.90 19.58
C VAL A 279 13.54 1.47 19.11
N ALA A 280 12.74 1.30 18.06
CA ALA A 280 12.39 -0.03 17.55
C ALA A 280 13.54 -0.64 16.72
N PRO A 281 13.75 -1.98 16.79
CA PRO A 281 14.72 -2.68 15.96
C PRO A 281 14.43 -2.41 14.48
N SER A 282 15.48 -2.33 13.66
CA SER A 282 15.28 -2.04 12.23
C SER A 282 14.51 -3.17 11.57
N GLN A 283 13.63 -2.84 10.64
CA GLN A 283 12.83 -3.84 9.91
C GLN A 283 13.71 -4.90 9.22
N ASN A 284 14.91 -4.55 8.80
CA ASN A 284 15.86 -5.49 8.23
C ASN A 284 16.35 -6.52 9.26
N GLN A 285 16.54 -6.11 10.52
CA GLN A 285 16.93 -7.03 11.59
C GLN A 285 15.81 -8.02 11.92
N ILE A 286 14.55 -7.56 11.95
CA ILE A 286 13.38 -8.43 12.18
C ILE A 286 13.23 -9.44 11.03
N ILE A 287 13.47 -9.03 9.78
CA ILE A 287 13.42 -9.92 8.62
C ILE A 287 14.57 -10.94 8.67
N SER A 288 15.80 -10.49 9.02
CA SER A 288 16.96 -11.37 9.17
C SER A 288 16.76 -12.40 10.26
N GLU A 289 16.25 -11.98 11.43
CA GLU A 289 15.90 -12.88 12.53
C GLU A 289 14.84 -13.92 12.10
N TYR A 290 13.81 -13.49 11.39
CA TYR A 290 12.77 -14.40 10.91
C TYR A 290 13.28 -15.40 9.87
N ASP A 291 14.12 -14.98 8.91
CA ASP A 291 14.74 -15.87 7.94
C ASP A 291 15.68 -16.89 8.62
N ALA A 292 16.48 -16.46 9.58
CA ALA A 292 17.30 -17.34 10.40
C ALA A 292 16.45 -18.33 11.23
N PHE A 293 15.33 -17.85 11.76
CA PHE A 293 14.39 -18.68 12.50
C PHE A 293 13.72 -19.76 11.65
N LEU A 294 13.47 -19.52 10.37
CA LEU A 294 12.95 -20.56 9.47
C LEU A 294 13.94 -21.73 9.32
N ASN A 295 15.23 -21.46 9.24
CA ASN A 295 16.27 -22.50 9.23
C ASN A 295 16.30 -23.28 10.54
N PHE A 296 16.20 -22.58 11.67
CA PHE A 296 16.07 -23.21 12.99
C PHE A 296 14.89 -24.17 13.06
N LEU A 297 13.70 -23.78 12.56
CA LEU A 297 12.51 -24.63 12.56
C LEU A 297 12.72 -25.92 11.77
N ILE A 298 13.45 -25.87 10.63
CA ILE A 298 13.76 -27.06 9.85
C ILE A 298 14.66 -28.00 10.64
N LEU A 299 15.77 -27.48 11.16
CA LEU A 299 16.74 -28.28 11.92
C LEU A 299 16.12 -28.89 13.17
N LEU A 300 15.37 -28.08 13.93
CA LEU A 300 14.66 -28.55 15.12
C LEU A 300 13.61 -29.61 14.76
N GLY A 301 12.84 -29.41 13.71
CA GLY A 301 11.84 -30.37 13.25
C GLY A 301 12.45 -31.72 12.90
N GLU A 302 13.61 -31.74 12.24
CA GLU A 302 14.33 -32.97 11.91
C GLU A 302 14.84 -33.70 13.15
N ARG A 303 15.40 -32.99 14.14
CA ARG A 303 15.89 -33.58 15.39
C ARG A 303 14.77 -34.14 16.25
N LEU A 304 13.72 -33.38 16.46
CA LEU A 304 12.55 -33.84 17.21
C LEU A 304 11.88 -35.06 16.56
N ARG A 305 11.88 -35.12 15.22
CA ARG A 305 11.35 -36.25 14.45
C ARG A 305 12.17 -37.53 14.65
N SER A 306 13.48 -37.41 14.89
CA SER A 306 14.35 -38.54 15.22
C SER A 306 14.10 -39.11 16.63
N GLY A 307 13.28 -38.45 17.45
CA GLY A 307 12.88 -38.87 18.79
C GLY A 307 13.66 -38.21 19.92
N ASP A 308 14.49 -37.21 19.61
CA ASP A 308 15.20 -36.45 20.62
C ASP A 308 14.22 -35.57 21.43
N THR A 309 14.54 -35.30 22.71
CA THR A 309 13.80 -34.32 23.49
C THR A 309 14.10 -32.89 23.00
N LEU A 310 13.24 -31.91 23.36
CA LEU A 310 13.45 -30.53 22.91
C LEU A 310 14.79 -29.98 23.39
N GLU A 311 15.17 -30.25 24.67
CA GLU A 311 16.42 -29.82 25.25
C GLU A 311 17.65 -30.36 24.49
N VAL A 312 17.70 -31.69 24.25
CA VAL A 312 18.78 -32.34 23.51
C VAL A 312 18.83 -31.83 22.05
N SER A 313 17.68 -31.62 21.44
CA SER A 313 17.58 -31.07 20.09
C SER A 313 18.14 -29.66 19.99
N LEU A 314 17.77 -28.77 20.96
CA LEU A 314 18.28 -27.40 21.01
C LEU A 314 19.81 -27.35 21.19
N ASP A 315 20.34 -28.17 22.10
CA ASP A 315 21.79 -28.23 22.35
C ASP A 315 22.54 -28.74 21.09
N SER A 316 21.99 -29.74 20.40
CA SER A 316 22.63 -30.37 19.23
C SER A 316 22.68 -29.46 17.99
N ILE A 317 21.71 -28.57 17.81
CA ILE A 317 21.62 -27.68 16.63
C ILE A 317 22.23 -26.30 16.89
N ARG A 318 22.60 -26.00 18.12
CA ARG A 318 23.06 -24.66 18.56
C ARG A 318 24.17 -24.08 17.69
N ASP A 319 25.18 -24.88 17.38
CA ASP A 319 26.36 -24.45 16.63
C ASP A 319 26.09 -24.30 15.11
N ASP A 320 24.98 -24.87 14.62
CA ASP A 320 24.55 -24.79 13.22
C ASP A 320 23.63 -23.59 12.97
N LEU A 321 23.29 -22.80 14.00
CA LEU A 321 22.36 -21.69 13.92
C LEU A 321 23.04 -20.37 13.56
N ASP A 322 22.28 -19.52 12.85
CA ASP A 322 22.67 -18.13 12.61
C ASP A 322 22.71 -17.34 13.95
N VAL A 323 23.61 -16.36 14.05
CA VAL A 323 23.94 -15.61 15.26
C VAL A 323 22.71 -14.98 15.92
N GLU A 324 21.72 -14.54 15.13
CA GLU A 324 20.50 -13.92 15.63
C GLU A 324 19.66 -14.91 16.43
N VAL A 325 19.45 -16.11 15.93
CA VAL A 325 18.66 -17.15 16.59
C VAL A 325 19.46 -17.88 17.64
N GLN A 326 20.77 -18.08 17.42
CA GLN A 326 21.67 -18.69 18.40
C GLN A 326 21.57 -17.98 19.76
N LYS A 327 21.50 -16.65 19.77
CA LYS A 327 21.33 -15.87 21.01
C LYS A 327 20.04 -16.22 21.75
N LEU A 328 18.93 -16.40 21.03
CA LEU A 328 17.65 -16.76 21.64
C LEU A 328 17.69 -18.17 22.23
N ILE A 329 18.33 -19.11 21.52
CA ILE A 329 18.48 -20.48 22.00
C ILE A 329 19.44 -20.55 23.18
N ASP A 330 20.52 -19.76 23.18
CA ASP A 330 21.44 -19.66 24.33
C ASP A 330 20.71 -19.19 25.61
N VAL A 331 19.75 -18.27 25.47
CA VAL A 331 18.94 -17.84 26.62
C VAL A 331 18.07 -18.99 27.13
N ALA A 332 17.43 -19.76 26.22
CA ALA A 332 16.63 -20.91 26.62
C ALA A 332 17.49 -22.00 27.29
N LEU A 333 18.62 -22.38 26.70
CA LEU A 333 19.53 -23.38 27.24
C LEU A 333 20.12 -22.96 28.58
N ASN A 334 20.52 -21.69 28.73
CA ASN A 334 21.00 -21.15 30.02
C ASN A 334 19.92 -21.20 31.09
N ALA A 335 18.66 -20.90 30.75
CA ALA A 335 17.56 -21.02 31.71
C ALA A 335 17.33 -22.47 32.15
N ILE A 336 17.43 -23.42 31.24
CA ILE A 336 17.29 -24.86 31.54
C ILE A 336 18.48 -25.33 32.42
N HIS A 337 19.73 -25.09 31.99
CA HIS A 337 20.92 -25.65 32.65
C HIS A 337 21.35 -24.94 33.94
N SER A 338 21.19 -23.61 34.01
CA SER A 338 21.69 -22.81 35.12
C SER A 338 20.63 -22.48 36.18
N GLU A 339 19.36 -22.38 35.79
CA GLU A 339 18.27 -21.94 36.64
C GLU A 339 17.24 -23.04 36.93
N ASP A 340 17.47 -24.25 36.41
CA ASP A 340 16.55 -25.41 36.54
C ASP A 340 15.10 -25.09 36.09
N ALA A 341 14.97 -24.18 35.14
CA ALA A 341 13.68 -23.77 34.59
C ALA A 341 13.10 -24.85 33.73
N GLY A 342 11.79 -25.04 33.77
CA GLY A 342 11.09 -25.92 32.83
C GLY A 342 11.24 -25.44 31.39
N VAL A 343 11.18 -26.37 30.43
CA VAL A 343 11.37 -26.08 29.01
C VAL A 343 10.43 -24.98 28.50
N VAL A 344 9.17 -24.97 28.95
CA VAL A 344 8.17 -23.93 28.57
C VAL A 344 8.58 -22.57 29.08
N GLU A 345 9.04 -22.48 30.35
CA GLU A 345 9.50 -21.24 30.94
C GLU A 345 10.78 -20.73 30.26
N ALA A 346 11.71 -21.61 29.96
CA ALA A 346 12.94 -21.29 29.24
C ALA A 346 12.65 -20.72 27.83
N MET A 347 11.76 -21.35 27.08
CA MET A 347 11.36 -20.87 25.76
C MET A 347 10.55 -19.55 25.85
N ALA A 348 9.75 -19.36 26.89
CA ALA A 348 9.07 -18.09 27.14
C ALA A 348 10.08 -16.95 27.36
N ARG A 349 11.14 -17.17 28.15
CA ARG A 349 12.21 -16.19 28.34
C ARG A 349 12.96 -15.87 27.05
N ALA A 350 13.24 -16.88 26.21
CA ALA A 350 13.82 -16.66 24.89
C ALA A 350 12.87 -15.84 24.00
N SER A 351 11.58 -16.10 24.07
CA SER A 351 10.57 -15.38 23.28
C SER A 351 10.48 -13.89 23.62
N GLU A 352 10.74 -13.50 24.88
CA GLU A 352 10.78 -12.09 25.31
C GLU A 352 11.95 -11.31 24.69
N GLN A 353 13.03 -12.00 24.30
CA GLN A 353 14.19 -11.37 23.67
C GLN A 353 14.10 -11.33 22.13
N ALA A 354 13.13 -12.01 21.54
CA ALA A 354 12.92 -11.96 20.10
C ALA A 354 12.58 -10.54 19.61
N LEU A 355 13.23 -10.12 18.55
CA LEU A 355 12.97 -8.80 17.93
C LEU A 355 11.61 -8.79 17.21
N GLY A 356 11.24 -9.92 16.61
CA GLY A 356 10.01 -10.10 15.87
C GLY A 356 8.94 -10.83 16.67
N GLN A 357 7.74 -10.25 16.73
CA GLN A 357 6.60 -10.86 17.44
C GLN A 357 6.25 -12.25 16.88
N ARG A 358 6.44 -12.49 15.57
CA ARG A 358 6.24 -13.81 14.97
C ARG A 358 7.16 -14.87 15.57
N VAL A 359 8.45 -14.55 15.71
CA VAL A 359 9.45 -15.44 16.31
C VAL A 359 9.11 -15.71 17.76
N SER A 360 8.77 -14.66 18.52
CA SER A 360 8.34 -14.76 19.91
C SER A 360 7.16 -15.73 20.10
N GLN A 361 6.10 -15.57 19.31
CA GLN A 361 4.92 -16.45 19.39
C GLN A 361 5.23 -17.89 19.02
N MET A 362 6.03 -18.10 17.96
CA MET A 362 6.41 -19.45 17.53
C MET A 362 7.28 -20.17 18.57
N LEU A 363 8.21 -19.48 19.25
CA LEU A 363 9.00 -20.08 20.32
C LEU A 363 8.11 -20.61 21.47
N ASN A 364 7.13 -19.81 21.90
CA ASN A 364 6.18 -20.24 22.91
C ASN A 364 5.36 -21.45 22.48
N MET A 365 4.93 -21.50 21.21
CA MET A 365 4.16 -22.61 20.69
C MET A 365 4.97 -23.91 20.57
N ILE A 366 6.23 -23.82 20.14
CA ILE A 366 7.13 -24.97 20.06
C ILE A 366 7.20 -25.68 21.41
N ALA A 367 7.36 -24.90 22.49
CA ALA A 367 7.43 -25.43 23.84
C ALA A 367 6.16 -26.23 24.19
N ILE A 368 4.99 -25.62 23.98
CA ILE A 368 3.69 -26.25 24.26
C ILE A 368 3.48 -27.52 23.42
N MET A 369 3.87 -27.49 22.14
CA MET A 369 3.77 -28.66 21.26
C MET A 369 4.64 -29.81 21.71
N CYS A 370 5.83 -29.55 22.22
CA CYS A 370 6.79 -30.56 22.67
C CYS A 370 6.41 -31.19 24.03
N GLU A 371 5.62 -30.50 24.86
CA GLU A 371 5.10 -31.10 26.12
C GLU A 371 4.25 -32.32 25.85
N THR A 372 3.49 -32.34 24.76
CA THR A 372 2.58 -33.48 24.47
C THR A 372 3.33 -34.65 23.85
N SER A 373 4.18 -34.41 22.85
CA SER A 373 5.01 -35.42 22.18
C SER A 373 6.06 -34.75 21.31
N ALA A 374 7.33 -34.93 21.62
CA ALA A 374 8.44 -34.35 20.84
C ALA A 374 8.44 -34.83 19.39
N GLN A 375 8.22 -36.11 19.12
CA GLN A 375 8.19 -36.65 17.77
C GLN A 375 7.01 -36.11 16.94
N ALA A 376 5.80 -36.03 17.51
CA ALA A 376 4.64 -35.47 16.85
C ALA A 376 4.83 -33.95 16.60
N ALA A 377 5.47 -33.23 17.53
CA ALA A 377 5.86 -31.84 17.36
C ALA A 377 6.86 -31.68 16.21
N GLY A 378 7.85 -32.56 16.10
CA GLY A 378 8.83 -32.56 15.01
C GLY A 378 8.19 -32.72 13.63
N ASP A 379 7.26 -33.66 13.47
CA ASP A 379 6.51 -33.85 12.21
C ASP A 379 5.67 -32.60 11.84
N ARG A 380 5.08 -31.94 12.85
CA ARG A 380 4.26 -30.73 12.65
C ARG A 380 5.16 -29.54 12.31
N LEU A 381 6.26 -29.34 13.05
CA LEU A 381 7.22 -28.27 12.81
C LEU A 381 7.85 -28.35 11.42
N SER A 382 8.24 -29.57 10.97
CA SER A 382 8.79 -29.77 9.64
C SER A 382 7.81 -29.36 8.54
N ARG A 383 6.51 -29.68 8.68
CA ARG A 383 5.47 -29.26 7.75
C ARG A 383 5.26 -27.74 7.78
N ILE A 384 5.23 -27.15 8.97
CA ILE A 384 5.10 -25.70 9.15
C ILE A 384 6.28 -24.99 8.50
N ALA A 385 7.52 -25.39 8.84
CA ALA A 385 8.74 -24.80 8.31
C ALA A 385 8.77 -24.82 6.77
N THR A 386 8.44 -25.97 6.16
CA THR A 386 8.38 -26.07 4.69
C THR A 386 7.42 -25.07 4.07
N ARG A 387 6.24 -24.88 4.67
CA ARG A 387 5.24 -23.91 4.17
C ARG A 387 5.70 -22.47 4.37
N LEU A 388 6.27 -22.15 5.52
CA LEU A 388 6.77 -20.80 5.80
C LEU A 388 7.92 -20.43 4.88
N VAL A 389 8.82 -21.36 4.56
CA VAL A 389 9.89 -21.17 3.58
C VAL A 389 9.33 -20.90 2.18
N GLN A 390 8.32 -21.67 1.75
CA GLN A 390 7.66 -21.42 0.46
C GLN A 390 7.03 -20.02 0.41
N ARG A 391 6.33 -19.61 1.48
CA ARG A 391 5.76 -18.25 1.57
C ARG A 391 6.81 -17.15 1.61
N SER A 392 7.91 -17.35 2.35
CA SER A 392 9.03 -16.41 2.37
C SER A 392 9.64 -16.25 0.97
N ALA A 393 9.76 -17.33 0.20
CA ALA A 393 10.24 -17.29 -1.18
C ALA A 393 9.31 -16.47 -2.09
N VAL A 394 7.97 -16.65 -1.99
CA VAL A 394 6.98 -15.86 -2.74
C VAL A 394 7.03 -14.38 -2.34
N ALA A 395 7.20 -14.08 -1.05
CA ALA A 395 7.34 -12.70 -0.57
C ALA A 395 8.62 -12.04 -1.12
N LYS A 396 9.76 -12.75 -1.13
CA LYS A 396 11.02 -12.27 -1.72
C LYS A 396 10.90 -12.06 -3.24
N GLU A 397 10.22 -12.97 -3.94
CA GLU A 397 9.91 -12.81 -5.37
C GLU A 397 9.11 -11.53 -5.62
N ARG A 398 8.06 -11.28 -4.82
CA ARG A 398 7.28 -10.05 -4.87
C ARG A 398 8.14 -8.80 -4.68
N ASP A 399 8.99 -8.78 -3.66
CA ASP A 399 9.85 -7.64 -3.36
C ASP A 399 10.86 -7.38 -4.48
N SER A 400 11.38 -8.41 -5.12
CA SER A 400 12.26 -8.29 -6.29
C SER A 400 11.53 -7.69 -7.50
N ILE A 401 10.28 -8.12 -7.77
CA ILE A 401 9.43 -7.57 -8.83
C ILE A 401 9.16 -6.08 -8.57
N ILE A 402 8.79 -5.73 -7.33
CA ILE A 402 8.54 -4.33 -6.94
C ILE A 402 9.80 -3.48 -7.12
N ALA A 403 10.97 -3.98 -6.72
CA ALA A 403 12.23 -3.26 -6.87
C ALA A 403 12.57 -3.03 -8.36
N ALA A 404 12.39 -4.04 -9.21
CA ALA A 404 12.60 -3.93 -10.65
C ALA A 404 11.63 -2.93 -11.30
N GLN A 405 10.35 -2.96 -10.91
CA GLN A 405 9.35 -2.03 -11.41
C GLN A 405 9.61 -0.59 -10.94
N ARG A 406 10.07 -0.41 -9.71
CA ARG A 406 10.49 0.88 -9.18
C ARG A 406 11.60 1.50 -10.03
N MET A 407 12.61 0.72 -10.39
CA MET A 407 13.69 1.16 -11.27
C MET A 407 13.19 1.56 -12.65
N LYS A 408 12.31 0.75 -13.27
CA LYS A 408 11.70 1.05 -14.58
C LYS A 408 10.93 2.38 -14.55
N VAL A 409 10.13 2.61 -13.51
CA VAL A 409 9.35 3.86 -13.35
C VAL A 409 10.25 5.07 -13.15
N TYR A 410 11.32 4.94 -12.37
CA TYR A 410 12.29 6.02 -12.21
C TYR A 410 12.98 6.37 -13.53
N LEU A 411 13.46 5.37 -14.25
CA LEU A 411 14.11 5.57 -15.52
C LEU A 411 13.16 6.24 -16.54
N LEU A 412 11.92 5.75 -16.65
CA LEU A 412 10.89 6.34 -17.50
C LEU A 412 10.62 7.80 -17.13
N THR A 413 10.53 8.12 -15.84
CA THR A 413 10.23 9.47 -15.35
C THR A 413 11.38 10.44 -15.61
N ILE A 414 12.61 9.99 -15.39
CA ILE A 414 13.83 10.80 -15.63
C ILE A 414 14.01 11.07 -17.12
N THR A 415 13.87 10.04 -17.96
CA THR A 415 13.99 10.21 -19.42
C THR A 415 12.89 11.09 -19.97
N SER A 416 11.67 11.01 -19.47
CA SER A 416 10.57 11.88 -19.90
C SER A 416 10.82 13.35 -19.55
N ALA A 417 11.41 13.65 -18.41
CA ALA A 417 11.76 15.01 -18.02
C ALA A 417 12.77 15.63 -18.99
N ALA A 418 13.78 14.86 -19.40
CA ALA A 418 14.75 15.29 -20.40
C ALA A 418 14.10 15.53 -21.78
N VAL A 419 13.25 14.58 -22.22
CA VAL A 419 12.51 14.71 -23.51
C VAL A 419 11.61 15.93 -23.50
N LEU A 420 10.87 16.19 -22.42
CA LEU A 420 10.02 17.39 -22.30
C LEU A 420 10.83 18.68 -22.35
N GLY A 421 12.03 18.71 -21.75
CA GLY A 421 12.94 19.86 -21.86
C GLY A 421 13.38 20.12 -23.29
N MET A 422 13.76 19.08 -24.03
CA MET A 422 14.13 19.20 -25.46
C MET A 422 12.93 19.63 -26.30
N LEU A 423 11.76 19.04 -26.09
CA LEU A 423 10.53 19.42 -26.83
C LEU A 423 10.11 20.87 -26.55
N ALA A 424 10.32 21.36 -25.33
CA ALA A 424 10.02 22.74 -24.99
C ALA A 424 10.88 23.73 -25.80
N SER A 425 12.16 23.42 -26.03
CA SER A 425 13.05 24.25 -26.87
C SER A 425 12.72 24.16 -28.35
N LEU A 426 12.23 22.99 -28.81
CA LEU A 426 11.81 22.76 -30.21
C LEU A 426 10.43 23.35 -30.53
N SER A 427 9.62 23.61 -29.50
CA SER A 427 8.20 23.99 -29.69
C SER A 427 7.96 25.17 -30.64
N PRO A 428 8.77 26.25 -30.64
CA PRO A 428 8.59 27.37 -31.56
C PRO A 428 8.79 26.98 -33.04
N PHE A 429 9.65 25.98 -33.27
CA PHE A 429 10.01 25.55 -34.63
C PHE A 429 9.01 24.52 -35.19
N LEU A 430 8.18 23.91 -34.37
CA LEU A 430 7.20 22.91 -34.79
C LEU A 430 5.90 23.49 -35.34
N PHE A 431 5.72 24.83 -35.29
CA PHE A 431 4.50 25.45 -35.80
C PHE A 431 4.40 25.35 -37.32
N ILE A 432 3.57 24.45 -37.83
CA ILE A 432 3.40 24.15 -39.25
C ILE A 432 2.93 25.40 -40.02
N GLY A 433 2.08 26.24 -39.42
CA GLY A 433 1.58 27.47 -40.05
C GLY A 433 2.70 28.49 -40.36
N SER A 434 3.73 28.60 -39.54
CA SER A 434 4.90 29.45 -39.79
C SER A 434 5.80 28.86 -40.86
N LEU A 435 5.93 27.54 -40.94
CA LEU A 435 6.72 26.85 -41.96
C LEU A 435 6.06 26.93 -43.36
N LEU A 436 4.76 27.04 -43.44
CA LEU A 436 4.02 27.12 -44.67
C LEU A 436 3.77 28.57 -45.14
N SER A 437 3.67 29.55 -44.22
CA SER A 437 3.34 30.94 -44.52
C SER A 437 4.55 31.84 -44.73
N GLN A 438 5.69 31.50 -44.14
CA GLN A 438 6.93 32.27 -44.31
C GLN A 438 7.80 31.51 -45.29
N GLY A 439 7.97 32.13 -46.50
CA GLY A 439 8.89 31.62 -47.51
C GLY A 439 10.35 31.48 -46.96
N PRO A 440 11.35 31.26 -47.82
CA PRO A 440 12.73 30.91 -47.42
C PRO A 440 13.49 31.99 -46.61
N THR A 441 12.83 33.04 -46.14
CA THR A 441 13.39 34.16 -45.37
C THR A 441 13.18 34.04 -43.85
N TRP A 442 12.80 32.83 -43.32
CA TRP A 442 12.64 32.65 -41.89
C TRP A 442 13.99 32.78 -41.14
N THR A 443 14.11 33.82 -40.32
CA THR A 443 15.26 34.02 -39.45
C THR A 443 14.93 33.55 -38.05
N PRO A 444 15.68 32.58 -37.47
CA PRO A 444 15.45 32.05 -36.12
C PRO A 444 15.47 33.07 -34.98
N GLY A 445 15.93 34.28 -35.22
CA GLY A 445 16.17 35.31 -34.21
C GLY A 445 14.96 36.13 -33.73
N SER A 446 13.74 35.80 -34.15
CA SER A 446 12.55 36.59 -33.79
C SER A 446 11.79 36.05 -32.54
N ILE A 447 12.12 34.86 -32.04
CA ILE A 447 11.45 34.25 -30.87
C ILE A 447 12.41 34.31 -29.70
N THR A 448 12.02 35.02 -28.63
CA THR A 448 12.81 35.12 -27.41
C THR A 448 12.37 34.00 -26.44
N THR A 449 13.26 33.64 -25.50
CA THR A 449 12.94 32.72 -24.41
C THR A 449 11.77 33.19 -23.56
N LEU A 450 11.51 34.51 -23.51
CA LEU A 450 10.36 35.11 -22.84
C LEU A 450 9.01 34.72 -23.47
N ASP A 451 8.98 34.58 -24.79
CA ASP A 451 7.74 34.20 -25.50
C ASP A 451 7.31 32.76 -25.17
N ILE A 452 8.27 31.89 -24.81
CA ILE A 452 8.01 30.48 -24.48
C ILE A 452 7.85 30.28 -22.95
N LEU A 453 8.02 31.37 -22.16
CA LEU A 453 7.94 31.29 -20.69
C LEU A 453 6.66 30.59 -20.16
N PRO A 454 5.46 30.86 -20.70
CA PRO A 454 4.24 30.18 -20.26
C PRO A 454 4.32 28.66 -20.44
N LEU A 455 4.84 28.18 -21.56
CA LEU A 455 5.04 26.76 -21.84
C LEU A 455 6.09 26.14 -20.89
N LEU A 456 7.22 26.83 -20.69
CA LEU A 456 8.27 26.40 -19.77
C LEU A 456 7.77 26.25 -18.33
N LEU A 457 7.01 27.22 -17.83
CA LEU A 457 6.41 27.13 -16.51
C LEU A 457 5.45 25.94 -16.40
N THR A 458 4.59 25.75 -17.41
CA THR A 458 3.64 24.63 -17.44
C THR A 458 4.36 23.29 -17.41
N LEU A 459 5.33 23.09 -18.28
CA LEU A 459 6.08 21.83 -18.39
C LEU A 459 7.02 21.62 -17.20
N GLY A 460 7.65 22.67 -16.68
CA GLY A 460 8.46 22.58 -15.46
C GLY A 460 7.66 22.12 -14.26
N VAL A 461 6.50 22.72 -14.03
CA VAL A 461 5.59 22.31 -12.94
C VAL A 461 5.05 20.91 -13.16
N THR A 462 4.72 20.54 -14.40
CA THR A 462 4.24 19.16 -14.69
C THR A 462 5.33 18.13 -14.50
N THR A 463 6.59 18.37 -14.88
CA THR A 463 7.71 17.44 -14.65
C THR A 463 8.01 17.25 -13.17
N LEU A 464 7.99 18.32 -12.37
CA LEU A 464 8.10 18.24 -10.90
C LEU A 464 6.98 17.38 -10.32
N SER A 465 5.74 17.65 -10.73
CA SER A 465 4.57 16.88 -10.28
C SER A 465 4.64 15.41 -10.69
N THR A 466 5.03 15.11 -11.94
CA THR A 466 5.18 13.76 -12.46
C THR A 466 6.25 12.99 -11.69
N GLY A 467 7.43 13.61 -11.47
CA GLY A 467 8.50 13.02 -10.67
C GLY A 467 8.06 12.68 -9.24
N TYR A 468 7.39 13.62 -8.59
CA TYR A 468 6.84 13.40 -7.24
C TYR A 468 5.79 12.31 -7.20
N GLN A 469 4.80 12.34 -8.11
CA GLN A 469 3.67 11.40 -8.09
C GLN A 469 4.10 9.99 -8.49
N ASN A 470 4.95 9.82 -9.50
CA ASN A 470 5.47 8.53 -9.92
C ASN A 470 6.31 7.88 -8.82
N THR A 471 7.17 8.66 -8.15
CA THR A 471 7.96 8.15 -7.01
C THR A 471 7.06 7.72 -5.87
N LYS A 472 6.04 8.52 -5.54
CA LYS A 472 5.10 8.19 -4.48
C LYS A 472 4.20 7.01 -4.86
N MET A 473 3.94 6.77 -6.14
CA MET A 473 3.17 5.63 -6.63
C MET A 473 3.88 4.30 -6.39
N VAL A 474 5.22 4.28 -6.47
CA VAL A 474 6.05 3.08 -6.22
C VAL A 474 6.66 3.05 -4.82
N SER A 475 6.12 3.81 -3.87
CA SER A 475 6.59 3.95 -2.47
C SER A 475 8.10 4.24 -2.35
N GLY A 476 8.58 5.12 -3.21
CA GLY A 476 9.96 5.59 -3.13
C GLY A 476 10.22 6.41 -1.87
N SER A 477 11.39 6.24 -1.25
CA SER A 477 11.74 6.85 0.03
C SER A 477 11.87 8.38 -0.01
N ARG A 478 12.11 8.98 -1.18
CA ARG A 478 12.40 10.42 -1.32
C ARG A 478 11.69 11.05 -2.52
N PRO A 479 10.35 11.15 -2.52
CA PRO A 479 9.59 11.63 -3.68
C PRO A 479 9.89 13.09 -4.05
N VAL A 480 10.18 13.95 -3.05
CA VAL A 480 10.54 15.36 -3.29
C VAL A 480 11.88 15.47 -4.01
N VAL A 481 12.88 14.68 -3.60
CA VAL A 481 14.21 14.70 -4.21
C VAL A 481 14.14 14.30 -5.69
N ILE A 482 13.42 13.23 -6.00
CA ILE A 482 13.27 12.77 -7.40
C ILE A 482 12.47 13.78 -8.23
N GLY A 483 11.43 14.39 -7.65
CA GLY A 483 10.73 15.50 -8.31
C GLY A 483 11.66 16.66 -8.66
N LEU A 484 12.51 17.08 -7.72
CA LEU A 484 13.51 18.13 -7.95
C LEU A 484 14.55 17.72 -9.01
N VAL A 485 15.03 16.47 -8.99
CA VAL A 485 15.94 15.94 -10.00
C VAL A 485 15.31 15.99 -11.39
N CYS A 486 14.03 15.61 -11.52
CA CYS A 486 13.31 15.72 -12.78
C CYS A 486 13.18 17.19 -13.26
N GLY A 487 12.90 18.11 -12.35
CA GLY A 487 12.84 19.53 -12.66
C GLY A 487 14.20 20.10 -13.12
N LEU A 488 15.28 19.71 -12.45
CA LEU A 488 16.64 20.08 -12.84
C LEU A 488 17.03 19.50 -14.22
N LEU A 489 16.73 18.24 -14.47
CA LEU A 489 16.99 17.59 -15.76
C LEU A 489 16.19 18.22 -16.89
N PHE A 490 14.93 18.57 -16.65
CA PHE A 490 14.12 19.34 -17.59
C PHE A 490 14.81 20.65 -17.96
N TRP A 491 15.26 21.41 -16.96
CA TRP A 491 15.90 22.70 -17.16
C TRP A 491 17.26 22.59 -17.88
N ILE A 492 18.08 21.60 -17.50
CA ILE A 492 19.38 21.34 -18.16
C ILE A 492 19.16 20.94 -19.62
N SER A 493 18.22 20.01 -19.89
CA SER A 493 17.90 19.59 -21.26
C SER A 493 17.36 20.73 -22.11
N PHE A 494 16.51 21.59 -21.54
CA PHE A 494 16.02 22.80 -22.20
C PHE A 494 17.16 23.74 -22.51
N SER A 495 18.01 24.10 -21.55
CA SER A 495 19.15 25.03 -21.72
C SER A 495 20.15 24.53 -22.76
N LEU A 496 20.48 23.22 -22.70
CA LEU A 496 21.41 22.61 -23.67
C LEU A 496 20.82 22.67 -25.10
N SER A 497 19.56 22.29 -25.25
CA SER A 497 18.88 22.27 -26.54
C SER A 497 18.66 23.69 -27.08
N SER A 498 18.28 24.63 -26.21
CA SER A 498 18.13 26.07 -26.55
C SER A 498 19.44 26.70 -27.03
N SER A 499 20.56 26.39 -26.35
CA SER A 499 21.88 26.89 -26.77
C SER A 499 22.31 26.33 -28.14
N MET A 500 22.01 25.07 -28.41
CA MET A 500 22.27 24.45 -29.72
C MET A 500 21.46 25.08 -30.88
N MET A 501 20.26 25.61 -30.55
CA MET A 501 19.36 26.24 -31.55
C MET A 501 19.52 27.74 -31.68
N GLY A 502 20.42 28.37 -30.93
CA GLY A 502 20.64 29.82 -30.96
C GLY A 502 19.48 30.62 -30.34
N LEU A 503 18.66 30.01 -29.50
CA LEU A 503 17.63 30.69 -28.71
C LEU A 503 18.32 31.21 -27.44
N GLY A 504 19.12 32.24 -27.57
CA GLY A 504 19.85 32.84 -26.47
C GLY A 504 19.44 34.28 -26.24
#